data_31d739974b74dc2c70a7a8cddebf885e
#
_entry.id   31d739974b74dc2c70a7a8cddebf885e
#
_cell.length_a   1.000
_cell.length_b   1.000
_cell.length_c   1.000
_cell.angle_alpha   90.00
_cell.angle_beta   90.00
_cell.angle_gamma   90.00
#
_symmetry.space_group_name_H-M   'P 1'
#
loop_
_entity.id
_entity.type
_entity.pdbx_description
1 polymer ?
#
loop_
_entity_poly.entity_id
_entity_poly.type
_entity_poly.pdbx_seq_one_letter_code
_entity_poly.pdbx_strand_id
1 'polypeptide(L)'
;MQVFYIHPDNPQPRLIEQAADLLRNDQLLIYPTDTSYAFGCRLGAKDALEKLKHIRELDDKHQFTLLCRDLSEIASYATVDNVQFKQLKAHTPAPITFILNATKDVPKKLAHPKKKTIGIRVPSNPIAQALLAAMDEPILTSSLILPHRDEILDDPFEIEELLGNQIDGLINAGIKTTKLTTIVDMTTNQPEIIRQGAADVSSLVP
;
A
#
# COMPACT_ATOMS: atom_id res chain seq x y z
N MET A 1 -6.83 5.51 19.55
CA MET A 1 -5.74 4.96 18.70
C MET A 1 -4.75 4.17 19.55
N GLN A 2 -4.24 3.07 19.03
CA GLN A 2 -3.17 2.28 19.63
C GLN A 2 -1.84 2.53 18.90
N VAL A 3 -0.74 2.77 19.62
CA VAL A 3 0.59 2.99 19.04
C VAL A 3 1.48 1.78 19.31
N PHE A 4 2.12 1.26 18.27
CA PHE A 4 3.06 0.14 18.32
C PHE A 4 4.47 0.63 17.99
N TYR A 5 5.37 0.57 18.94
CA TYR A 5 6.79 0.89 18.71
C TYR A 5 7.52 -0.34 18.19
N ILE A 6 7.72 -0.42 16.88
CA ILE A 6 8.28 -1.59 16.22
C ILE A 6 9.65 -1.25 15.62
N HIS A 7 10.64 -2.11 15.91
CA HIS A 7 11.98 -1.94 15.34
C HIS A 7 11.95 -2.08 13.82
N PRO A 8 12.50 -1.12 13.05
CA PRO A 8 12.37 -1.08 11.60
C PRO A 8 13.00 -2.28 10.88
N ASP A 9 14.15 -2.78 11.36
CA ASP A 9 14.91 -3.84 10.71
C ASP A 9 14.68 -5.23 11.36
N ASN A 10 14.13 -5.27 12.58
CA ASN A 10 13.85 -6.51 13.29
C ASN A 10 12.48 -6.40 14.00
N PRO A 11 11.39 -6.47 13.25
CA PRO A 11 10.04 -6.34 13.81
C PRO A 11 9.75 -7.40 14.85
N GLN A 12 9.25 -6.96 16.02
CA GLN A 12 8.88 -7.87 17.10
C GLN A 12 7.59 -8.64 16.73
N PRO A 13 7.61 -9.99 16.64
CA PRO A 13 6.45 -10.76 16.18
C PRO A 13 5.17 -10.50 16.97
N ARG A 14 5.28 -10.33 18.28
CA ARG A 14 4.12 -10.03 19.14
C ARG A 14 3.44 -8.71 18.77
N LEU A 15 4.22 -7.65 18.50
CA LEU A 15 3.67 -6.33 18.15
C LEU A 15 3.08 -6.34 16.74
N ILE A 16 3.71 -7.06 15.81
CA ILE A 16 3.18 -7.29 14.46
C ILE A 16 1.83 -7.99 14.54
N GLU A 17 1.70 -9.06 15.35
CA GLU A 17 0.44 -9.79 15.52
C GLU A 17 -0.66 -8.90 16.09
N GLN A 18 -0.36 -8.07 17.09
CA GLN A 18 -1.30 -7.10 17.65
C GLN A 18 -1.75 -6.05 16.61
N ALA A 19 -0.83 -5.57 15.77
CA ALA A 19 -1.17 -4.65 14.67
C ALA A 19 -2.01 -5.34 13.57
N ALA A 20 -1.69 -6.61 13.25
CA ALA A 20 -2.48 -7.40 12.33
C ALA A 20 -3.90 -7.67 12.86
N ASP A 21 -4.07 -7.84 14.17
CA ASP A 21 -5.39 -7.99 14.77
C ASP A 21 -6.27 -6.74 14.56
N LEU A 22 -5.72 -5.53 14.57
CA LEU A 22 -6.49 -4.34 14.21
C LEU A 22 -7.02 -4.45 12.76
N LEU A 23 -6.17 -4.86 11.83
CA LEU A 23 -6.58 -5.05 10.43
C LEU A 23 -7.64 -6.14 10.28
N ARG A 24 -7.48 -7.29 10.95
CA ARG A 24 -8.48 -8.38 10.96
C ARG A 24 -9.83 -7.96 11.54
N ASN A 25 -9.84 -6.98 12.45
CA ASN A 25 -11.03 -6.38 13.04
C ASN A 25 -11.58 -5.19 12.22
N ASP A 26 -11.24 -5.12 10.93
CA ASP A 26 -11.71 -4.11 9.99
C ASP A 26 -11.36 -2.66 10.39
N GLN A 27 -10.24 -2.47 11.10
CA GLN A 27 -9.76 -1.18 11.59
C GLN A 27 -8.74 -0.54 10.64
N LEU A 28 -8.55 0.78 10.75
CA LEU A 28 -7.62 1.56 9.94
C LEU A 28 -6.28 1.71 10.66
N LEU A 29 -5.22 1.22 10.03
CA LEU A 29 -3.85 1.27 10.52
C LEU A 29 -3.00 2.21 9.65
N ILE A 30 -2.10 2.97 10.28
CA ILE A 30 -0.98 3.62 9.60
C ILE A 30 0.29 2.84 9.90
N TYR A 31 1.08 2.53 8.87
CA TYR A 31 2.27 1.71 8.98
C TYR A 31 3.38 2.19 8.03
N PRO A 32 4.68 1.92 8.35
CA PRO A 32 5.80 2.29 7.51
C PRO A 32 5.89 1.40 6.27
N THR A 33 6.34 2.00 5.17
CA THR A 33 6.64 1.28 3.91
C THR A 33 8.10 1.52 3.48
N ASP A 34 8.47 1.08 2.28
CA ASP A 34 9.79 1.33 1.68
C ASP A 34 10.06 2.82 1.44
N THR A 35 9.00 3.62 1.43
CA THR A 35 9.04 5.05 1.17
C THR A 35 8.58 5.83 2.39
N SER A 36 7.38 6.35 2.39
CA SER A 36 6.73 7.06 3.49
C SER A 36 5.82 6.11 4.30
N TYR A 37 5.12 6.66 5.27
CA TYR A 37 4.00 5.99 5.92
C TYR A 37 2.82 5.83 4.96
N ALA A 38 1.98 4.83 5.22
CA ALA A 38 0.78 4.57 4.43
C ALA A 38 -0.40 4.17 5.35
N PHE A 39 -1.60 4.45 4.89
CA PHE A 39 -2.81 3.85 5.43
C PHE A 39 -2.94 2.39 4.97
N GLY A 40 -3.45 1.53 5.84
CA GLY A 40 -3.79 0.15 5.54
C GLY A 40 -5.09 -0.28 6.18
N CYS A 41 -5.88 -1.04 5.45
CA CYS A 41 -7.02 -1.76 5.97
C CYS A 41 -7.21 -3.09 5.23
N ARG A 42 -8.01 -3.99 5.79
CA ARG A 42 -8.34 -5.26 5.16
C ARG A 42 -9.24 -5.05 3.94
N LEU A 43 -9.15 -5.94 2.93
CA LEU A 43 -10.09 -5.95 1.82
C LEU A 43 -11.50 -6.26 2.36
N GLY A 44 -12.45 -5.38 2.03
CA GLY A 44 -13.83 -5.52 2.53
C GLY A 44 -14.14 -4.75 3.82
N ALA A 45 -13.15 -4.19 4.50
CA ALA A 45 -13.33 -3.32 5.67
C ALA A 45 -13.98 -1.99 5.28
N LYS A 46 -15.32 -1.97 5.21
CA LYS A 46 -16.09 -0.83 4.67
C LYS A 46 -15.87 0.45 5.47
N ASP A 47 -15.95 0.36 6.79
CA ASP A 47 -15.83 1.53 7.66
C ASP A 47 -14.41 2.11 7.66
N ALA A 48 -13.38 1.26 7.66
CA ALA A 48 -11.99 1.69 7.52
C ALA A 48 -11.73 2.36 6.16
N LEU A 49 -12.30 1.81 5.07
CA LEU A 49 -12.20 2.39 3.73
C LEU A 49 -12.87 3.77 3.67
N GLU A 50 -14.05 3.93 4.25
CA GLU A 50 -14.74 5.23 4.29
C GLU A 50 -14.00 6.25 5.17
N LYS A 51 -13.43 5.83 6.33
CA LYS A 51 -12.52 6.68 7.12
C LYS A 51 -11.33 7.16 6.28
N LEU A 52 -10.65 6.24 5.58
CA LEU A 52 -9.51 6.54 4.71
C LEU A 52 -9.89 7.53 3.60
N LYS A 53 -11.01 7.30 2.92
CA LYS A 53 -11.53 8.21 1.89
C LYS A 53 -11.80 9.60 2.45
N HIS A 54 -12.42 9.68 3.62
CA HIS A 54 -12.73 10.94 4.29
C HIS A 54 -11.46 11.70 4.68
N ILE A 55 -10.49 11.03 5.32
CA ILE A 55 -9.21 11.66 5.75
C ILE A 55 -8.44 12.22 4.55
N ARG A 56 -8.45 11.51 3.43
CA ARG A 56 -7.71 11.88 2.21
C ARG A 56 -8.54 12.66 1.19
N GLU A 57 -9.83 12.89 1.45
CA GLU A 57 -10.77 13.53 0.49
C GLU A 57 -10.74 12.85 -0.89
N LEU A 58 -10.76 11.50 -0.90
CA LEU A 58 -10.67 10.72 -2.13
C LEU A 58 -12.02 10.66 -2.86
N ASP A 59 -11.98 10.83 -4.16
CA ASP A 59 -13.13 10.60 -5.04
C ASP A 59 -13.25 9.12 -5.47
N ASP A 60 -14.34 8.78 -6.15
CA ASP A 60 -14.60 7.43 -6.64
C ASP A 60 -13.68 7.00 -7.80
N LYS A 61 -12.87 7.90 -8.33
CA LYS A 61 -11.88 7.60 -9.38
C LYS A 61 -10.50 7.30 -8.84
N HIS A 62 -10.32 7.36 -7.52
CA HIS A 62 -9.04 7.08 -6.90
C HIS A 62 -8.55 5.67 -7.24
N GLN A 63 -7.29 5.57 -7.65
CA GLN A 63 -6.64 4.30 -7.95
C GLN A 63 -6.08 3.70 -6.67
N PHE A 64 -6.83 2.76 -6.08
CA PHE A 64 -6.34 2.03 -4.91
C PHE A 64 -5.22 1.06 -5.27
N THR A 65 -4.42 0.71 -4.26
CA THR A 65 -3.31 -0.24 -4.37
C THR A 65 -3.50 -1.37 -3.37
N LEU A 66 -3.24 -2.60 -3.80
CA LEU A 66 -3.09 -3.75 -2.92
C LEU A 66 -1.62 -3.98 -2.65
N LEU A 67 -1.26 -4.02 -1.39
CA LEU A 67 0.04 -4.47 -0.93
C LEU A 67 -0.01 -6.00 -0.86
N CYS A 68 0.79 -6.66 -1.66
CA CYS A 68 0.85 -8.12 -1.76
C CYS A 68 2.17 -8.64 -1.18
N ARG A 69 2.15 -9.84 -0.63
CA ARG A 69 3.33 -10.48 -0.05
C ARG A 69 4.35 -10.86 -1.11
N ASP A 70 3.87 -11.41 -2.23
CA ASP A 70 4.70 -11.93 -3.31
C ASP A 70 3.95 -11.98 -4.66
N LEU A 71 4.63 -12.52 -5.67
CA LEU A 71 4.07 -12.65 -7.03
C LEU A 71 2.92 -13.64 -7.12
N SER A 72 2.87 -14.66 -6.25
CA SER A 72 1.79 -15.66 -6.25
C SER A 72 0.48 -15.01 -5.82
N GLU A 73 0.54 -14.13 -4.84
CA GLU A 73 -0.62 -13.38 -4.36
C GLU A 73 -1.12 -12.38 -5.42
N ILE A 74 -0.21 -11.75 -6.18
CA ILE A 74 -0.57 -10.86 -7.30
C ILE A 74 -1.49 -11.56 -8.30
N ALA A 75 -1.17 -12.80 -8.68
CA ALA A 75 -1.91 -13.55 -9.68
C ALA A 75 -3.39 -13.79 -9.30
N SER A 76 -3.73 -13.71 -8.01
CA SER A 76 -5.13 -13.80 -7.56
C SER A 76 -5.92 -12.52 -7.85
N TYR A 77 -5.26 -11.35 -7.80
CA TYR A 77 -5.93 -10.05 -7.87
C TYR A 77 -5.71 -9.29 -9.17
N ALA A 78 -4.71 -9.67 -9.97
CA ALA A 78 -4.41 -9.05 -11.25
C ALA A 78 -4.20 -10.09 -12.35
N THR A 79 -4.70 -9.78 -13.54
CA THR A 79 -4.39 -10.55 -14.75
C THR A 79 -3.00 -10.17 -15.22
N VAL A 80 -2.12 -11.17 -15.31
CA VAL A 80 -0.71 -10.99 -15.66
C VAL A 80 -0.32 -11.98 -16.75
N ASP A 81 0.20 -11.48 -17.86
CA ASP A 81 0.77 -12.32 -18.91
C ASP A 81 2.24 -12.71 -18.60
N ASN A 82 2.83 -13.53 -19.48
CA ASN A 82 4.21 -14.00 -19.27
C ASN A 82 5.26 -12.90 -19.31
N VAL A 83 5.04 -11.86 -20.12
CA VAL A 83 5.97 -10.72 -20.24
C VAL A 83 5.88 -9.85 -19.00
N GLN A 84 4.66 -9.48 -18.61
CA GLN A 84 4.38 -8.75 -17.37
C GLN A 84 4.94 -9.51 -16.14
N PHE A 85 4.73 -10.83 -16.06
CA PHE A 85 5.24 -11.64 -14.96
C PHE A 85 6.76 -11.57 -14.84
N LYS A 86 7.49 -11.67 -15.96
CA LYS A 86 8.96 -11.53 -15.96
C LYS A 86 9.41 -10.15 -15.48
N GLN A 87 8.72 -9.10 -15.93
CA GLN A 87 9.00 -7.72 -15.49
C GLN A 87 8.72 -7.53 -14.01
N LEU A 88 7.56 -7.99 -13.51
CA LEU A 88 7.23 -7.96 -12.09
C LEU A 88 8.29 -8.69 -11.25
N LYS A 89 8.70 -9.89 -11.70
CA LYS A 89 9.73 -10.69 -11.00
C LYS A 89 11.08 -9.99 -10.94
N ALA A 90 11.45 -9.27 -11.98
CA ALA A 90 12.73 -8.55 -12.03
C ALA A 90 12.74 -7.28 -11.16
N HIS A 91 11.55 -6.72 -10.85
CA HIS A 91 11.42 -5.41 -10.20
C HIS A 91 10.66 -5.46 -8.85
N THR A 92 10.48 -6.64 -8.28
CA THR A 92 9.89 -6.84 -6.95
C THR A 92 10.76 -7.73 -6.07
N PRO A 93 10.82 -7.48 -4.74
CA PRO A 93 10.17 -6.40 -4.00
C PRO A 93 10.84 -5.04 -4.20
N ALA A 94 10.07 -3.95 -4.29
CA ALA A 94 10.61 -2.60 -4.50
C ALA A 94 9.56 -1.50 -4.22
N PRO A 95 9.96 -0.22 -4.09
CA PRO A 95 9.04 0.92 -3.98
C PRO A 95 8.37 1.28 -5.32
N ILE A 96 7.77 0.29 -5.97
CA ILE A 96 7.06 0.40 -7.24
C ILE A 96 5.61 -0.02 -7.05
N THR A 97 4.69 0.75 -7.60
CA THR A 97 3.28 0.38 -7.76
C THR A 97 3.01 0.11 -9.23
N PHE A 98 2.57 -1.10 -9.55
CA PHE A 98 2.17 -1.50 -10.88
C PHE A 98 0.66 -1.40 -11.03
N ILE A 99 0.18 -0.67 -12.03
CA ILE A 99 -1.24 -0.66 -12.40
C ILE A 99 -1.48 -1.81 -13.38
N LEU A 100 -2.37 -2.72 -12.98
CA LEU A 100 -2.68 -3.95 -13.74
C LEU A 100 -4.19 -4.10 -13.91
N ASN A 101 -4.60 -4.94 -14.84
CA ASN A 101 -6.01 -5.30 -15.02
C ASN A 101 -6.47 -6.17 -13.83
N ALA A 102 -7.50 -5.71 -13.13
CA ALA A 102 -8.03 -6.40 -11.95
C ALA A 102 -8.77 -7.68 -12.35
N THR A 103 -8.63 -8.74 -11.53
CA THR A 103 -9.47 -9.92 -11.61
C THR A 103 -10.82 -9.67 -10.94
N LYS A 104 -11.74 -10.65 -11.05
CA LYS A 104 -13.04 -10.62 -10.35
C LYS A 104 -12.92 -10.69 -8.82
N ASP A 105 -11.77 -11.13 -8.31
CA ASP A 105 -11.52 -11.29 -6.87
C ASP A 105 -11.21 -9.94 -6.19
N VAL A 106 -10.90 -8.91 -6.98
CA VAL A 106 -10.85 -7.53 -6.48
C VAL A 106 -12.27 -7.00 -6.29
N PRO A 107 -12.64 -6.56 -5.06
CA PRO A 107 -13.94 -5.94 -4.84
C PRO A 107 -14.20 -4.77 -5.80
N LYS A 108 -15.38 -4.73 -6.41
CA LYS A 108 -15.72 -3.73 -7.45
C LYS A 108 -15.49 -2.28 -7.03
N LYS A 109 -15.63 -1.97 -5.73
CA LYS A 109 -15.40 -0.64 -5.16
C LYS A 109 -13.93 -0.25 -5.11
N LEU A 110 -13.01 -1.21 -5.18
CA LEU A 110 -11.56 -0.99 -5.12
C LEU A 110 -10.92 -0.90 -6.50
N ALA A 111 -11.50 -1.60 -7.48
CA ALA A 111 -11.06 -1.46 -8.88
C ALA A 111 -11.50 -0.11 -9.44
N HIS A 112 -10.64 0.49 -10.28
CA HIS A 112 -10.98 1.73 -10.96
C HIS A 112 -12.30 1.58 -11.74
N PRO A 113 -13.30 2.45 -11.54
CA PRO A 113 -14.68 2.21 -11.97
C PRO A 113 -14.83 2.01 -13.48
N LYS A 114 -14.05 2.73 -14.30
CA LYS A 114 -14.07 2.65 -15.77
C LYS A 114 -13.03 1.68 -16.32
N LYS A 115 -11.78 1.80 -15.87
CA LYS A 115 -10.64 1.03 -16.43
C LYS A 115 -10.57 -0.40 -15.92
N LYS A 116 -11.25 -0.74 -14.80
CA LYS A 116 -11.19 -2.06 -14.14
C LYS A 116 -9.75 -2.46 -13.77
N THR A 117 -8.98 -1.51 -13.33
CA THR A 117 -7.57 -1.67 -12.93
C THR A 117 -7.40 -1.56 -11.44
N ILE A 118 -6.32 -2.10 -10.93
CA ILE A 118 -5.89 -2.03 -9.52
C ILE A 118 -4.38 -1.76 -9.46
N GLY A 119 -3.94 -0.97 -8.51
CA GLY A 119 -2.53 -0.87 -8.19
C GLY A 119 -2.07 -2.10 -7.41
N ILE A 120 -0.90 -2.63 -7.72
CA ILE A 120 -0.28 -3.75 -7.01
C ILE A 120 1.12 -3.35 -6.59
N ARG A 121 1.52 -3.70 -5.36
CA ARG A 121 2.85 -3.46 -4.84
C ARG A 121 3.32 -4.64 -3.98
N VAL A 122 4.59 -5.03 -4.14
CA VAL A 122 5.29 -5.95 -3.22
C VAL A 122 6.36 -5.15 -2.49
N PRO A 123 6.19 -4.88 -1.18
CA PRO A 123 7.13 -4.05 -0.44
C PRO A 123 8.40 -4.82 -0.08
N SER A 124 9.53 -4.11 0.09
CA SER A 124 10.76 -4.64 0.69
C SER A 124 10.88 -4.32 2.18
N ASN A 125 10.03 -3.44 2.71
CA ASN A 125 10.06 -3.03 4.12
C ASN A 125 9.76 -4.21 5.06
N PRO A 126 10.62 -4.49 6.08
CA PRO A 126 10.44 -5.65 6.96
C PRO A 126 9.14 -5.65 7.75
N ILE A 127 8.66 -4.49 8.22
CA ILE A 127 7.41 -4.36 8.95
C ILE A 127 6.22 -4.66 8.04
N ALA A 128 6.20 -4.08 6.83
CA ALA A 128 5.14 -4.34 5.86
C ALA A 128 5.08 -5.82 5.46
N GLN A 129 6.23 -6.45 5.24
CA GLN A 129 6.31 -7.90 4.95
C GLN A 129 5.84 -8.76 6.13
N ALA A 130 6.20 -8.40 7.36
CA ALA A 130 5.76 -9.10 8.55
C ALA A 130 4.24 -8.98 8.76
N LEU A 131 3.66 -7.79 8.50
CA LEU A 131 2.20 -7.59 8.54
C LEU A 131 1.48 -8.45 7.49
N LEU A 132 1.98 -8.48 6.25
CA LEU A 132 1.40 -9.31 5.18
C LEU A 132 1.47 -10.80 5.53
N ALA A 133 2.59 -11.26 6.12
CA ALA A 133 2.73 -12.63 6.57
C ALA A 133 1.74 -12.97 7.71
N ALA A 134 1.52 -12.05 8.66
CA ALA A 134 0.57 -12.24 9.75
C ALA A 134 -0.89 -12.21 9.26
N MET A 135 -1.21 -11.35 8.27
CA MET A 135 -2.55 -11.24 7.70
C MET A 135 -2.93 -12.43 6.82
N ASP A 136 -1.98 -13.05 6.14
CA ASP A 136 -2.15 -14.08 5.11
C ASP A 136 -3.14 -13.66 3.99
N GLU A 137 -3.28 -12.36 3.79
CA GLU A 137 -4.07 -11.74 2.73
C GLU A 137 -3.47 -10.36 2.39
N PRO A 138 -3.73 -9.78 1.20
CA PRO A 138 -3.23 -8.47 0.85
C PRO A 138 -3.87 -7.37 1.71
N ILE A 139 -3.14 -6.27 1.86
CA ILE A 139 -3.60 -5.08 2.56
C ILE A 139 -3.98 -4.01 1.52
N LEU A 140 -5.20 -3.49 1.60
CA LEU A 140 -5.56 -2.29 0.86
C LEU A 140 -4.73 -1.13 1.41
N THR A 141 -3.96 -0.50 0.55
CA THR A 141 -3.01 0.54 0.95
C THR A 141 -3.21 1.85 0.19
N SER A 142 -2.90 2.94 0.85
CA SER A 142 -2.91 4.27 0.28
C SER A 142 -1.83 5.13 0.95
N SER A 143 -1.01 5.83 0.17
CA SER A 143 0.06 6.68 0.71
C SER A 143 -0.50 7.72 1.67
N LEU A 144 0.24 8.03 2.74
CA LEU A 144 -0.11 9.05 3.72
C LEU A 144 0.13 10.45 3.15
N ILE A 145 -0.77 10.86 2.28
CA ILE A 145 -0.80 12.21 1.69
C ILE A 145 -2.10 12.84 2.15
N LEU A 146 -2.01 13.91 2.92
CA LEU A 146 -3.18 14.64 3.39
C LEU A 146 -3.58 15.73 2.40
N PRO A 147 -4.88 16.03 2.25
CA PRO A 147 -5.33 17.16 1.46
C PRO A 147 -4.77 18.49 2.01
N HIS A 148 -4.56 19.44 1.13
CA HIS A 148 -4.08 20.78 1.49
C HIS A 148 -2.71 20.83 2.19
N ARG A 149 -1.90 19.76 2.09
CA ARG A 149 -0.51 19.75 2.53
C ARG A 149 0.40 19.42 1.35
N ASP A 150 1.45 20.21 1.19
CA ASP A 150 2.48 20.00 0.16
C ASP A 150 3.51 18.93 0.62
N GLU A 151 3.62 18.74 1.93
CA GLU A 151 4.60 17.84 2.53
C GLU A 151 3.97 16.49 2.91
N ILE A 152 4.76 15.44 2.71
CA ILE A 152 4.41 14.08 3.12
C ILE A 152 4.75 13.95 4.61
N LEU A 153 3.81 13.44 5.40
CA LEU A 153 4.04 13.11 6.80
C LEU A 153 5.01 11.94 6.91
N ASP A 154 6.14 12.15 7.56
CA ASP A 154 7.20 11.17 7.75
C ASP A 154 7.56 10.94 9.22
N ASP A 155 7.16 11.84 10.12
CA ASP A 155 7.34 11.73 11.57
C ASP A 155 6.10 11.11 12.22
N PRO A 156 6.23 9.93 12.86
CA PRO A 156 5.11 9.26 13.52
C PRO A 156 4.51 10.06 14.69
N PHE A 157 5.25 10.95 15.33
CA PHE A 157 4.70 11.80 16.38
C PHE A 157 3.78 12.89 15.80
N GLU A 158 4.14 13.47 14.66
CA GLU A 158 3.26 14.40 13.94
C GLU A 158 2.02 13.69 13.41
N ILE A 159 2.17 12.45 12.89
CA ILE A 159 1.05 11.62 12.47
C ILE A 159 0.09 11.36 13.64
N GLU A 160 0.61 11.01 14.81
CA GLU A 160 -0.19 10.80 16.02
C GLU A 160 -0.96 12.05 16.43
N GLU A 161 -0.31 13.21 16.44
CA GLU A 161 -0.93 14.49 16.78
C GLU A 161 -2.07 14.85 15.83
N LEU A 162 -1.87 14.71 14.53
CA LEU A 162 -2.83 15.12 13.50
C LEU A 162 -3.96 14.12 13.30
N LEU A 163 -3.70 12.83 13.37
CA LEU A 163 -4.62 11.78 12.97
C LEU A 163 -5.07 10.84 14.10
N GLY A 164 -4.55 11.00 15.31
CA GLY A 164 -4.79 10.08 16.41
C GLY A 164 -6.26 9.84 16.75
N ASN A 165 -7.12 10.81 16.49
CA ASN A 165 -8.58 10.71 16.70
C ASN A 165 -9.34 10.12 15.50
N GLN A 166 -8.67 9.89 14.36
CA GLN A 166 -9.29 9.48 13.10
C GLN A 166 -8.88 8.07 12.67
N ILE A 167 -7.82 7.52 13.25
CA ILE A 167 -7.29 6.19 12.96
C ILE A 167 -7.34 5.28 14.18
N ASP A 168 -7.27 3.98 13.96
CA ASP A 168 -7.37 2.99 15.03
C ASP A 168 -5.99 2.56 15.54
N GLY A 169 -4.98 2.54 14.66
CA GLY A 169 -3.61 2.19 15.02
C GLY A 169 -2.53 2.90 14.23
N LEU A 170 -1.35 3.02 14.85
CA LEU A 170 -0.13 3.56 14.25
C LEU A 170 1.06 2.67 14.62
N ILE A 171 1.81 2.21 13.63
CA ILE A 171 3.12 1.59 13.85
C ILE A 171 4.18 2.69 13.78
N ASN A 172 4.76 3.01 14.93
CA ASN A 172 5.90 3.92 15.03
C ASN A 172 7.20 3.14 14.81
N ALA A 173 7.87 3.38 13.68
CA ALA A 173 9.16 2.82 13.32
C ALA A 173 10.21 3.93 13.03
N GLY A 174 10.01 5.11 13.63
CA GLY A 174 10.84 6.29 13.42
C GLY A 174 10.51 7.07 12.16
N ILE A 175 11.26 8.12 11.93
CA ILE A 175 11.10 9.02 10.77
C ILE A 175 11.40 8.25 9.47
N LYS A 176 10.58 8.46 8.47
CA LYS A 176 10.71 7.84 7.15
C LYS A 176 11.19 8.83 6.08
N THR A 177 11.31 8.37 4.86
CA THR A 177 11.63 9.27 3.74
C THR A 177 10.36 9.95 3.23
N THR A 178 10.50 11.12 2.61
CA THR A 178 9.41 11.83 1.95
C THR A 178 9.22 11.41 0.48
N LYS A 179 9.95 10.40 0.01
CA LYS A 179 9.82 9.91 -1.36
C LYS A 179 8.53 9.10 -1.53
N LEU A 180 7.92 9.23 -2.71
CA LEU A 180 6.78 8.40 -3.11
C LEU A 180 7.24 7.19 -3.93
N THR A 181 6.35 6.21 -4.10
CA THR A 181 6.57 5.08 -5.02
C THR A 181 6.61 5.55 -6.46
N THR A 182 7.41 4.89 -7.28
CA THR A 182 7.28 4.95 -8.74
C THR A 182 6.01 4.22 -9.15
N ILE A 183 5.23 4.79 -10.07
CA ILE A 183 3.99 4.17 -10.58
C ILE A 183 4.17 3.86 -12.06
N VAL A 184 3.95 2.60 -12.42
CA VAL A 184 4.05 2.10 -13.80
C VAL A 184 2.70 1.52 -14.20
N ASP A 185 2.11 2.01 -15.29
CA ASP A 185 0.93 1.41 -15.92
C ASP A 185 1.40 0.27 -16.84
N MET A 186 0.95 -0.92 -16.54
CA MET A 186 1.24 -2.15 -17.29
C MET A 186 -0.04 -2.78 -17.85
N THR A 187 -1.10 -1.99 -18.02
CA THR A 187 -2.38 -2.49 -18.58
C THR A 187 -2.31 -2.78 -20.08
N THR A 188 -1.28 -2.28 -20.76
CA THR A 188 -1.00 -2.52 -22.18
C THR A 188 0.35 -3.24 -22.33
N ASN A 189 0.66 -3.66 -23.57
CA ASN A 189 1.95 -4.30 -23.88
C ASN A 189 3.16 -3.33 -23.81
N GLN A 190 2.91 -2.04 -23.65
CA GLN A 190 3.93 -1.01 -23.49
C GLN A 190 3.78 -0.38 -22.12
N PRO A 191 4.66 -0.69 -21.16
CA PRO A 191 4.65 -0.05 -19.85
C PRO A 191 4.84 1.45 -19.96
N GLU A 192 4.07 2.21 -19.15
CA GLU A 192 4.12 3.67 -19.10
C GLU A 192 4.41 4.13 -17.67
N ILE A 193 5.38 5.04 -17.49
CA ILE A 193 5.66 5.65 -16.20
C ILE A 193 4.64 6.75 -15.96
N ILE A 194 3.72 6.51 -15.03
CA ILE A 194 2.71 7.50 -14.60
C ILE A 194 3.33 8.49 -13.62
N ARG A 195 4.25 8.02 -12.77
CA ARG A 195 4.98 8.85 -11.82
C ARG A 195 6.36 8.27 -11.56
N GLN A 196 7.38 9.08 -11.76
CA GLN A 196 8.72 8.75 -11.29
C GLN A 196 8.82 9.03 -9.79
N GLY A 197 9.18 8.03 -9.02
CA GLY A 197 9.35 8.10 -7.57
C GLY A 197 10.72 7.58 -7.13
N ALA A 198 10.73 6.81 -6.04
CA ALA A 198 11.96 6.33 -5.39
C ALA A 198 12.73 5.27 -6.21
N ALA A 199 12.03 4.44 -6.99
CA ALA A 199 12.65 3.37 -7.76
C ALA A 199 12.97 3.83 -9.20
N ASP A 200 14.15 3.44 -9.68
CA ASP A 200 14.48 3.54 -11.10
C ASP A 200 13.80 2.39 -11.86
N VAL A 201 13.07 2.74 -12.90
CA VAL A 201 12.32 1.81 -13.78
C VAL A 201 12.69 1.99 -15.25
N SER A 202 13.85 2.60 -15.53
CA SER A 202 14.32 2.83 -16.89
C SER A 202 14.44 1.55 -17.74
N SER A 203 14.63 0.40 -17.09
CA SER A 203 14.65 -0.91 -17.75
C SER A 203 13.27 -1.49 -18.10
N LEU A 204 12.18 -0.89 -17.59
CA LEU A 204 10.80 -1.31 -17.90
C LEU A 204 10.23 -0.60 -19.12
N VAL A 205 10.73 0.58 -19.43
CA VAL A 205 10.23 1.42 -20.51
C VAL A 205 11.30 1.49 -21.59
N PRO A 206 10.98 1.17 -22.84
CA PRO A 206 11.95 1.18 -23.96
C PRO A 206 12.48 2.57 -24.29
#